data_748c1f7c4faa630d81e060a0260e9bb9
#
_entry.id   748c1f7c4faa630d81e060a0260e9bb9
#
_cell.length_a   1.000
_cell.length_b   1.000
_cell.length_c   1.000
_cell.angle_alpha   90.00
_cell.angle_beta   90.00
_cell.angle_gamma   90.00
#
_symmetry.space_group_name_H-M   'P 1'
#
loop_
_entity.id
_entity.type
_entity.pdbx_description
1 polymer ?
#
loop_
_entity_poly.entity_id
_entity_poly.type
_entity_poly.pdbx_seq_one_letter_code
_entity_poly.pdbx_strand_id
1 'polypeptide(L)'
;MTFPYAPLLQPLQIGKLTIKNRFCVGPLTLPSLHGPFGEFSENGLAYFEERAKGGFGLIFTGAFHPDTLVDPVHPLDSKQPLKAPKSFQRSAVELLERLDAYGAKMMPQVSMGYGRNALGCFCPSEIPYYHDPARIAPALTKDQIKQKIDQMIATAVLLKQCGFPGIEVHAMHWGYLLDQFAMTFMNHRTDEYGGALENRLRCAREILDGVKAASDLGLTRVVLARELSGSDIAYICERSPVEIEVFVHGALCMCH
;
A
#
# COMPACT_ATOMS: atom_id res chain seq x y z
N MET A 1 -18.83 -22.23 29.02
CA MET A 1 -18.58 -20.81 28.73
C MET A 1 -18.19 -20.70 27.27
N THR A 2 -18.93 -19.95 26.47
CA THR A 2 -18.54 -19.67 25.08
C THR A 2 -17.40 -18.65 25.08
N PHE A 3 -16.30 -18.96 24.41
CA PHE A 3 -15.17 -18.04 24.26
C PHE A 3 -15.63 -16.81 23.45
N PRO A 4 -15.65 -15.60 24.03
CA PRO A 4 -16.29 -14.43 23.41
C PRO A 4 -15.60 -13.98 22.13
N TYR A 5 -14.33 -14.38 21.92
CA TYR A 5 -13.53 -14.04 20.74
C TYR A 5 -13.48 -15.17 19.69
N ALA A 6 -14.29 -16.21 19.83
CA ALA A 6 -14.37 -17.29 18.87
C ALA A 6 -14.56 -16.83 17.40
N PRO A 7 -15.33 -15.77 17.10
CA PRO A 7 -15.45 -15.25 15.74
C PRO A 7 -14.14 -14.78 15.10
N LEU A 8 -13.16 -14.32 15.91
CA LEU A 8 -11.86 -13.89 15.40
C LEU A 8 -11.01 -15.06 14.88
N LEU A 9 -11.26 -16.26 15.37
CA LEU A 9 -10.57 -17.48 14.98
C LEU A 9 -11.20 -18.17 13.76
N GLN A 10 -12.36 -17.69 13.29
CA GLN A 10 -13.04 -18.25 12.13
C GLN A 10 -12.41 -17.75 10.84
N PRO A 11 -12.37 -18.60 9.79
CA PRO A 11 -11.95 -18.17 8.48
C PRO A 11 -12.75 -16.96 7.98
N LEU A 12 -12.10 -16.12 7.17
CA LEU A 12 -12.70 -14.97 6.52
C LEU A 12 -12.44 -15.03 5.02
N GLN A 13 -13.51 -14.83 4.24
CA GLN A 13 -13.42 -14.69 2.80
C GLN A 13 -13.18 -13.22 2.45
N ILE A 14 -12.14 -12.92 1.67
CA ILE A 14 -11.84 -11.59 1.13
C ILE A 14 -11.80 -11.71 -0.39
N GLY A 15 -12.87 -11.35 -1.06
CA GLY A 15 -13.02 -11.60 -2.49
C GLY A 15 -12.83 -13.09 -2.82
N LYS A 16 -11.82 -13.42 -3.60
CA LYS A 16 -11.48 -14.83 -3.95
C LYS A 16 -10.54 -15.49 -2.93
N LEU A 17 -10.00 -14.75 -1.96
CA LEU A 17 -9.05 -15.24 -0.96
C LEU A 17 -9.76 -15.67 0.32
N THR A 18 -9.43 -16.85 0.82
CA THR A 18 -9.80 -17.29 2.18
C THR A 18 -8.58 -17.20 3.09
N ILE A 19 -8.70 -16.51 4.22
CA ILE A 19 -7.70 -16.48 5.29
C ILE A 19 -8.19 -17.31 6.48
N LYS A 20 -7.25 -17.96 7.20
CA LYS A 20 -7.57 -18.95 8.25
C LYS A 20 -8.24 -18.34 9.49
N ASN A 21 -8.07 -17.05 9.74
CA ASN A 21 -8.66 -16.31 10.85
C ASN A 21 -8.64 -14.81 10.55
N ARG A 22 -9.18 -13.98 11.46
CA ARG A 22 -9.33 -12.54 11.30
C ARG A 22 -8.18 -11.73 11.90
N PHE A 23 -7.07 -12.37 12.27
CA PHE A 23 -5.87 -11.67 12.73
C PHE A 23 -4.97 -11.33 11.56
N CYS A 24 -4.58 -10.06 11.46
CA CYS A 24 -3.62 -9.62 10.46
C CYS A 24 -2.46 -8.85 11.08
N VAL A 25 -1.31 -8.92 10.42
CA VAL A 25 -0.15 -8.05 10.69
C VAL A 25 -0.25 -6.88 9.73
N GLY A 26 -0.44 -5.67 10.27
CA GLY A 26 -0.49 -4.44 9.48
C GLY A 26 0.86 -4.13 8.80
N PRO A 27 0.86 -3.26 7.78
CA PRO A 27 2.07 -2.89 7.07
C PRO A 27 3.10 -2.22 8.00
N LEU A 28 4.33 -2.70 7.94
CA LEU A 28 5.46 -2.12 8.69
C LEU A 28 6.71 -2.14 7.81
N THR A 29 7.30 -0.96 7.61
CA THR A 29 8.55 -0.80 6.88
C THR A 29 9.73 -0.92 7.84
N LEU A 30 10.54 -1.97 7.65
CA LEU A 30 11.81 -2.18 8.33
C LEU A 30 12.90 -2.39 7.28
N PRO A 31 13.94 -1.55 7.24
CA PRO A 31 14.99 -1.63 6.21
C PRO A 31 15.70 -2.97 6.15
N SER A 32 15.91 -3.63 7.30
CA SER A 32 16.61 -4.92 7.39
C SER A 32 15.87 -6.12 6.79
N LEU A 33 14.58 -5.97 6.45
CA LEU A 33 13.78 -7.08 5.93
C LEU A 33 13.96 -7.29 4.42
N HIS A 34 14.59 -6.33 3.74
CA HIS A 34 14.73 -6.34 2.29
C HIS A 34 16.16 -6.06 1.87
N GLY A 35 16.54 -6.62 0.72
CA GLY A 35 17.75 -6.25 0.01
C GLY A 35 17.56 -4.98 -0.85
N PRO A 36 18.60 -4.58 -1.60
CA PRO A 36 18.65 -3.28 -2.28
C PRO A 36 17.60 -3.06 -3.37
N PHE A 37 16.98 -4.12 -3.88
CA PHE A 37 15.92 -4.03 -4.89
C PHE A 37 14.57 -4.53 -4.40
N GLY A 38 14.40 -4.64 -3.07
CA GLY A 38 13.16 -5.07 -2.47
C GLY A 38 13.00 -6.57 -2.30
N GLU A 39 13.98 -7.38 -2.74
CA GLU A 39 14.02 -8.81 -2.44
C GLU A 39 14.01 -9.04 -0.93
N PHE A 40 13.34 -10.10 -0.49
CA PHE A 40 13.30 -10.44 0.94
C PHE A 40 14.65 -10.98 1.38
N SER A 41 15.23 -10.36 2.43
CA SER A 41 16.45 -10.83 3.07
C SER A 41 16.18 -12.04 3.95
N GLU A 42 17.22 -12.74 4.43
CA GLU A 42 17.06 -13.82 5.42
C GLU A 42 16.35 -13.33 6.70
N ASN A 43 16.64 -12.09 7.14
CA ASN A 43 15.92 -11.46 8.25
C ASN A 43 14.45 -11.23 7.90
N GLY A 44 14.14 -10.87 6.65
CA GLY A 44 12.79 -10.70 6.15
C GLY A 44 12.03 -12.01 6.12
N LEU A 45 12.64 -13.06 5.58
CA LEU A 45 12.05 -14.39 5.54
C LEU A 45 11.71 -14.87 6.97
N ALA A 46 12.67 -14.81 7.89
CA ALA A 46 12.47 -15.20 9.28
C ALA A 46 11.41 -14.33 9.99
N TYR A 47 11.46 -12.99 9.77
CA TYR A 47 10.53 -12.07 10.39
C TYR A 47 9.06 -12.39 10.05
N PHE A 48 8.76 -12.63 8.79
CA PHE A 48 7.40 -12.93 8.35
C PHE A 48 6.98 -14.36 8.70
N GLU A 49 7.91 -15.33 8.62
CA GLU A 49 7.66 -16.71 9.01
C GLU A 49 7.27 -16.82 10.51
N GLU A 50 7.98 -16.13 11.41
CA GLU A 50 7.66 -16.12 12.84
C GLU A 50 6.24 -15.59 13.14
N ARG A 51 5.74 -14.63 12.34
CA ARG A 51 4.36 -14.14 12.46
C ARG A 51 3.34 -15.18 11.98
N ALA A 52 3.65 -15.90 10.92
CA ALA A 52 2.82 -16.99 10.44
C ALA A 52 2.74 -18.15 11.47
N LYS A 53 3.88 -18.51 12.08
CA LYS A 53 3.95 -19.45 13.22
C LYS A 53 3.14 -18.96 14.40
N GLY A 54 3.16 -17.65 14.69
CA GLY A 54 2.38 -17.01 15.74
C GLY A 54 0.86 -17.04 15.51
N GLY A 55 0.41 -17.53 14.34
CA GLY A 55 -0.99 -17.81 14.06
C GLY A 55 -1.72 -16.78 13.22
N PHE A 56 -1.08 -15.70 12.75
CA PHE A 56 -1.72 -14.70 11.90
C PHE A 56 -2.21 -15.32 10.58
N GLY A 57 -3.42 -14.92 10.16
CA GLY A 57 -4.05 -15.39 8.91
C GLY A 57 -3.63 -14.58 7.70
N LEU A 58 -3.39 -13.28 7.89
CA LEU A 58 -2.98 -12.36 6.85
C LEU A 58 -1.80 -11.50 7.34
N ILE A 59 -0.83 -11.26 6.45
CA ILE A 59 0.35 -10.45 6.75
C ILE A 59 0.53 -9.44 5.62
N PHE A 60 0.70 -8.17 5.96
CA PHE A 60 1.08 -7.15 4.99
C PHE A 60 2.58 -6.86 5.06
N THR A 61 3.18 -6.57 3.91
CA THR A 61 4.55 -6.03 3.90
C THR A 61 4.53 -4.53 4.22
N GLY A 62 5.68 -3.94 4.52
CA GLY A 62 5.85 -2.50 4.37
C GLY A 62 5.78 -2.09 2.89
N ALA A 63 5.61 -0.80 2.64
CA ALA A 63 5.37 -0.29 1.29
C ALA A 63 6.53 -0.54 0.33
N PHE A 64 6.21 -1.04 -0.86
CA PHE A 64 7.09 -1.00 -2.02
C PHE A 64 6.86 0.30 -2.78
N HIS A 65 7.95 0.92 -3.24
CA HIS A 65 7.94 2.14 -4.05
C HIS A 65 8.43 1.80 -5.46
N PRO A 66 7.53 1.45 -6.38
CA PRO A 66 7.91 0.94 -7.70
C PRO A 66 8.54 1.98 -8.62
N ASP A 67 8.31 3.26 -8.36
CA ASP A 67 8.79 4.33 -9.21
C ASP A 67 10.31 4.47 -9.19
N THR A 68 10.90 4.38 -10.36
CA THR A 68 12.33 4.53 -10.59
C THR A 68 12.64 5.58 -11.66
N LEU A 69 11.62 6.21 -12.24
CA LEU A 69 11.72 7.07 -13.40
C LEU A 69 11.51 8.56 -13.08
N VAL A 70 10.71 8.86 -12.08
CA VAL A 70 10.31 10.23 -11.74
C VAL A 70 10.94 10.68 -10.43
N ASP A 71 10.69 9.94 -9.34
CA ASP A 71 11.26 10.28 -8.04
C ASP A 71 12.68 9.72 -7.87
N PRO A 72 13.55 10.41 -7.13
CA PRO A 72 14.85 9.85 -6.74
C PRO A 72 14.64 8.64 -5.82
N VAL A 73 15.59 7.72 -5.87
CA VAL A 73 15.62 6.57 -4.94
C VAL A 73 15.88 7.09 -3.52
N HIS A 74 14.96 6.82 -2.62
CA HIS A 74 15.16 7.16 -1.22
C HIS A 74 16.17 6.17 -0.59
N PRO A 75 17.25 6.65 0.08
CA PRO A 75 18.30 5.77 0.60
C PRO A 75 17.84 4.72 1.61
N LEU A 76 16.77 5.01 2.35
CA LEU A 76 16.25 4.13 3.40
C LEU A 76 15.15 3.18 2.92
N ASP A 77 14.67 3.31 1.69
CA ASP A 77 13.49 2.58 1.22
C ASP A 77 13.52 2.33 -0.29
N SER A 78 14.54 1.62 -0.71
CA SER A 78 14.77 1.29 -2.12
C SER A 78 14.07 0.01 -2.57
N LYS A 79 12.89 -0.29 -2.04
CA LYS A 79 12.12 -1.49 -2.40
C LYS A 79 11.51 -1.37 -3.79
N GLN A 80 12.33 -1.56 -4.80
CA GLN A 80 12.00 -1.38 -6.21
C GLN A 80 12.09 -2.71 -6.96
N PRO A 81 11.11 -3.60 -6.82
CA PRO A 81 11.17 -4.95 -7.37
C PRO A 81 11.31 -5.00 -8.89
N LEU A 82 10.86 -3.96 -9.60
CA LEU A 82 11.01 -3.87 -11.05
C LEU A 82 12.46 -3.71 -11.53
N LYS A 83 13.38 -3.29 -10.66
CA LYS A 83 14.82 -3.20 -11.00
C LYS A 83 15.50 -4.57 -11.09
N ALA A 84 15.07 -5.53 -10.27
CA ALA A 84 15.64 -6.88 -10.26
C ALA A 84 14.53 -7.93 -10.11
N PRO A 85 13.60 -8.04 -11.09
CA PRO A 85 12.38 -8.83 -10.94
C PRO A 85 12.65 -10.31 -10.70
N LYS A 86 13.71 -10.89 -11.28
CA LYS A 86 14.07 -12.31 -11.05
C LYS A 86 14.58 -12.56 -9.63
N SER A 87 15.39 -11.67 -9.08
CA SER A 87 15.88 -11.76 -7.70
C SER A 87 14.74 -11.62 -6.72
N PHE A 88 13.88 -10.61 -6.93
CA PHE A 88 12.68 -10.39 -6.14
C PHE A 88 11.75 -11.63 -6.18
N GLN A 89 11.45 -12.14 -7.38
CA GLN A 89 10.56 -13.30 -7.55
C GLN A 89 11.07 -14.52 -6.80
N ARG A 90 12.37 -14.80 -6.85
CA ARG A 90 12.95 -15.95 -6.13
C ARG A 90 12.70 -15.86 -4.63
N SER A 91 13.04 -14.74 -4.00
CA SER A 91 12.84 -14.56 -2.57
C SER A 91 11.35 -14.50 -2.17
N ALA A 92 10.50 -13.94 -3.04
CA ALA A 92 9.06 -13.88 -2.82
C ALA A 92 8.42 -15.27 -2.83
N VAL A 93 8.78 -16.11 -3.79
CA VAL A 93 8.27 -17.50 -3.87
C VAL A 93 8.70 -18.28 -2.63
N GLU A 94 9.97 -18.20 -2.24
CA GLU A 94 10.46 -18.86 -1.02
C GLU A 94 9.68 -18.38 0.22
N LEU A 95 9.45 -17.07 0.36
CA LEU A 95 8.68 -16.54 1.48
C LEU A 95 7.26 -17.09 1.48
N LEU A 96 6.58 -17.08 0.34
CA LEU A 96 5.20 -17.56 0.24
C LEU A 96 5.08 -19.04 0.58
N GLU A 97 6.03 -19.88 0.19
CA GLU A 97 6.09 -21.29 0.58
C GLU A 97 6.25 -21.46 2.10
N ARG A 98 7.15 -20.68 2.73
CA ARG A 98 7.32 -20.68 4.19
C ARG A 98 6.03 -20.28 4.92
N LEU A 99 5.33 -19.25 4.43
CA LEU A 99 4.08 -18.78 5.06
C LEU A 99 2.93 -19.78 4.86
N ASP A 100 2.86 -20.41 3.68
CA ASP A 100 1.79 -21.35 3.34
C ASP A 100 1.86 -22.62 4.20
N ALA A 101 3.05 -23.02 4.64
CA ALA A 101 3.24 -24.11 5.60
C ALA A 101 2.48 -23.89 6.92
N TYR A 102 2.20 -22.63 7.27
CA TYR A 102 1.42 -22.24 8.46
C TYR A 102 0.00 -21.76 8.09
N GLY A 103 -0.41 -21.86 6.83
CA GLY A 103 -1.70 -21.38 6.33
C GLY A 103 -1.87 -19.85 6.42
N ALA A 104 -0.79 -19.08 6.49
CA ALA A 104 -0.83 -17.64 6.44
C ALA A 104 -0.75 -17.16 4.99
N LYS A 105 -1.43 -16.03 4.70
CA LYS A 105 -1.39 -15.37 3.40
C LYS A 105 -0.70 -14.03 3.52
N MET A 106 -0.07 -13.55 2.44
CA MET A 106 0.61 -12.26 2.43
C MET A 106 0.13 -11.40 1.28
N MET A 107 -0.05 -10.11 1.55
CA MET A 107 -0.31 -9.06 0.56
C MET A 107 0.76 -7.98 0.66
N PRO A 108 1.47 -7.67 -0.42
CA PRO A 108 2.38 -6.52 -0.45
C PRO A 108 1.61 -5.21 -0.45
N GLN A 109 2.10 -4.23 0.33
CA GLN A 109 1.66 -2.85 0.20
C GLN A 109 2.48 -2.15 -0.90
N VAL A 110 1.83 -1.35 -1.76
CA VAL A 110 2.46 -0.62 -2.85
C VAL A 110 2.09 0.85 -2.76
N SER A 111 3.09 1.74 -2.80
CA SER A 111 2.92 3.19 -2.68
C SER A 111 3.36 3.89 -3.96
N MET A 112 2.63 4.92 -4.37
CA MET A 112 2.98 5.76 -5.52
C MET A 112 4.20 6.68 -5.24
N GLY A 113 4.59 6.85 -3.97
CA GLY A 113 5.73 7.66 -3.55
C GLY A 113 5.43 8.55 -2.36
N TYR A 114 6.46 9.26 -1.91
CA TYR A 114 6.43 10.06 -0.69
C TYR A 114 5.84 11.46 -0.89
N GLY A 115 5.86 12.00 -2.12
CA GLY A 115 5.50 13.40 -2.35
C GLY A 115 6.34 14.35 -1.48
N ARG A 116 5.70 15.34 -0.85
CA ARG A 116 6.37 16.35 0.00
C ARG A 116 7.10 15.78 1.23
N ASN A 117 6.88 14.52 1.58
CA ASN A 117 7.51 13.93 2.77
C ASN A 117 8.97 13.53 2.54
N ALA A 118 9.45 13.48 1.30
CA ALA A 118 10.84 13.21 0.98
C ALA A 118 11.43 14.27 0.05
N LEU A 119 12.60 14.78 0.40
CA LEU A 119 13.31 15.79 -0.39
C LEU A 119 13.65 15.23 -1.78
N GLY A 120 13.40 16.05 -2.81
CA GLY A 120 13.63 15.69 -4.21
C GLY A 120 12.45 15.00 -4.89
N CYS A 121 11.44 14.52 -4.14
CA CYS A 121 10.23 13.94 -4.71
C CYS A 121 9.27 15.02 -5.23
N PHE A 122 8.46 14.62 -6.20
CA PHE A 122 7.46 15.47 -6.84
C PHE A 122 6.11 15.39 -6.11
N CYS A 123 5.31 16.45 -6.23
CA CYS A 123 3.98 16.60 -5.62
C CYS A 123 2.91 16.85 -6.69
N PRO A 124 1.61 16.80 -6.36
CA PRO A 124 0.57 17.18 -7.30
C PRO A 124 0.70 18.65 -7.74
N SER A 125 1.13 19.51 -6.82
CA SER A 125 1.36 20.95 -7.05
C SER A 125 2.64 21.39 -6.39
N GLU A 126 3.15 22.57 -6.74
CA GLU A 126 4.27 23.19 -6.06
C GLU A 126 3.88 23.55 -4.63
N ILE A 127 4.42 22.81 -3.64
CA ILE A 127 4.13 23.00 -2.22
C ILE A 127 5.43 22.81 -1.41
N PRO A 128 5.54 23.42 -0.22
CA PRO A 128 6.70 23.23 0.64
C PRO A 128 6.90 21.78 1.04
N TYR A 129 8.15 21.31 1.07
CA TYR A 129 8.47 20.00 1.68
C TYR A 129 8.10 19.99 3.18
N TYR A 130 7.69 18.83 3.68
CA TYR A 130 7.25 18.72 5.07
C TYR A 130 8.39 18.96 6.07
N HIS A 131 9.56 18.35 5.84
CA HIS A 131 10.72 18.45 6.73
C HIS A 131 11.66 19.63 6.42
N ASP A 132 11.42 20.36 5.33
CA ASP A 132 12.19 21.53 4.94
C ASP A 132 11.27 22.53 4.19
N PRO A 133 10.43 23.28 4.91
CA PRO A 133 9.45 24.18 4.31
C PRO A 133 10.08 25.35 3.53
N ALA A 134 11.37 25.61 3.67
CA ALA A 134 12.08 26.60 2.87
C ALA A 134 12.28 26.16 1.41
N ARG A 135 12.16 24.87 1.14
CA ARG A 135 12.28 24.29 -0.20
C ARG A 135 10.91 23.90 -0.73
N ILE A 136 10.68 24.21 -2.00
CA ILE A 136 9.43 23.89 -2.70
C ILE A 136 9.62 22.59 -3.48
N ALA A 137 8.71 21.64 -3.28
CA ALA A 137 8.62 20.42 -4.06
C ALA A 137 8.05 20.75 -5.44
N PRO A 138 8.63 20.24 -6.54
CA PRO A 138 8.14 20.49 -7.89
C PRO A 138 6.81 19.76 -8.14
N ALA A 139 5.96 20.36 -8.99
CA ALA A 139 4.74 19.73 -9.43
C ALA A 139 5.00 18.64 -10.49
N LEU A 140 4.27 17.53 -10.41
CA LEU A 140 4.23 16.49 -11.44
C LEU A 140 3.62 17.03 -12.74
N THR A 141 4.24 16.73 -13.87
CA THR A 141 3.57 16.83 -15.17
C THR A 141 2.58 15.69 -15.36
N LYS A 142 1.66 15.80 -16.33
CA LYS A 142 0.72 14.72 -16.65
C LYS A 142 1.42 13.45 -17.10
N ASP A 143 2.49 13.58 -17.88
CA ASP A 143 3.28 12.44 -18.33
C ASP A 143 3.98 11.74 -17.17
N GLN A 144 4.48 12.48 -16.18
CA GLN A 144 5.07 11.92 -14.97
C GLN A 144 4.01 11.20 -14.10
N ILE A 145 2.80 11.76 -14.00
CA ILE A 145 1.67 11.08 -13.31
C ILE A 145 1.39 9.74 -14.00
N LYS A 146 1.28 9.74 -15.32
CA LYS A 146 1.06 8.53 -16.11
C LYS A 146 2.16 7.51 -15.92
N GLN A 147 3.44 7.92 -15.97
CA GLN A 147 4.58 7.03 -15.71
C GLN A 147 4.50 6.38 -14.34
N LYS A 148 4.14 7.13 -13.30
CA LYS A 148 3.97 6.59 -11.94
C LYS A 148 2.82 5.59 -11.87
N ILE A 149 1.69 5.87 -12.51
CA ILE A 149 0.55 4.93 -12.59
C ILE A 149 0.99 3.64 -13.28
N ASP A 150 1.67 3.74 -14.43
CA ASP A 150 2.15 2.57 -15.18
C ASP A 150 3.15 1.74 -14.36
N GLN A 151 4.01 2.36 -13.56
CA GLN A 151 4.92 1.67 -12.63
C GLN A 151 4.16 0.91 -11.51
N MET A 152 3.11 1.51 -10.96
CA MET A 152 2.24 0.85 -9.97
C MET A 152 1.57 -0.40 -10.56
N ILE A 153 1.04 -0.28 -11.77
CA ILE A 153 0.40 -1.40 -12.49
C ILE A 153 1.42 -2.50 -12.82
N ALA A 154 2.59 -2.14 -13.35
CA ALA A 154 3.65 -3.10 -13.65
C ALA A 154 4.13 -3.85 -12.39
N THR A 155 4.21 -3.16 -11.27
CA THR A 155 4.55 -3.80 -9.98
C THR A 155 3.47 -4.77 -9.54
N ALA A 156 2.20 -4.40 -9.65
CA ALA A 156 1.09 -5.30 -9.31
C ALA A 156 1.11 -6.58 -10.18
N VAL A 157 1.41 -6.45 -11.47
CA VAL A 157 1.59 -7.61 -12.37
C VAL A 157 2.72 -8.50 -11.92
N LEU A 158 3.89 -7.94 -11.59
CA LEU A 158 5.02 -8.71 -11.07
C LEU A 158 4.67 -9.43 -9.76
N LEU A 159 4.02 -8.74 -8.82
CA LEU A 159 3.59 -9.32 -7.55
C LEU A 159 2.62 -10.49 -7.78
N LYS A 160 1.67 -10.34 -8.70
CA LYS A 160 0.78 -11.44 -9.11
C LYS A 160 1.55 -12.63 -9.67
N GLN A 161 2.54 -12.37 -10.53
CA GLN A 161 3.41 -13.43 -11.11
C GLN A 161 4.26 -14.13 -10.05
N CYS A 162 4.58 -13.46 -8.94
CA CYS A 162 5.25 -14.08 -7.79
C CYS A 162 4.33 -14.97 -6.95
N GLY A 163 3.00 -14.93 -7.16
CA GLY A 163 2.04 -15.75 -6.44
C GLY A 163 1.31 -15.02 -5.29
N PHE A 164 1.52 -13.72 -5.10
CA PHE A 164 0.76 -12.98 -4.10
C PHE A 164 -0.74 -12.96 -4.47
N PRO A 165 -1.64 -13.24 -3.52
CA PRO A 165 -3.07 -13.33 -3.79
C PRO A 165 -3.76 -11.97 -3.98
N GLY A 166 -3.10 -10.90 -3.58
CA GLY A 166 -3.58 -9.53 -3.65
C GLY A 166 -2.49 -8.52 -3.35
N ILE A 167 -2.83 -7.25 -3.45
CA ILE A 167 -1.98 -6.12 -3.03
C ILE A 167 -2.81 -5.13 -2.22
N GLU A 168 -2.14 -4.33 -1.39
CA GLU A 168 -2.69 -3.14 -0.77
C GLU A 168 -2.13 -1.90 -1.47
N VAL A 169 -2.99 -1.05 -2.01
CA VAL A 169 -2.60 0.25 -2.55
C VAL A 169 -2.56 1.27 -1.41
N HIS A 170 -1.38 1.79 -1.12
CA HIS A 170 -1.18 2.76 -0.05
C HIS A 170 -1.67 4.14 -0.47
N ALA A 171 -2.91 4.46 -0.13
CA ALA A 171 -3.61 5.66 -0.59
C ALA A 171 -3.81 6.73 0.48
N MET A 172 -3.70 6.39 1.77
CA MET A 172 -3.92 7.33 2.87
C MET A 172 -2.89 7.15 3.98
N HIS A 173 -2.03 8.13 4.15
CA HIS A 173 -1.04 8.19 5.24
C HIS A 173 -0.58 9.63 5.50
N TRP A 174 -1.52 10.55 5.58
CA TRP A 174 -1.30 11.95 5.90
C TRP A 174 -0.07 12.56 5.18
N GLY A 175 -0.11 12.60 3.86
CA GLY A 175 0.88 13.31 3.07
C GLY A 175 1.76 12.48 2.17
N TYR A 176 1.49 11.20 1.94
CA TYR A 176 2.07 10.50 0.81
C TYR A 176 1.39 10.92 -0.50
N LEU A 177 1.97 10.59 -1.64
CA LEU A 177 1.61 11.21 -2.90
C LEU A 177 0.13 11.05 -3.28
N LEU A 178 -0.48 9.87 -3.06
CA LEU A 178 -1.91 9.67 -3.38
C LEU A 178 -2.83 10.50 -2.47
N ASP A 179 -2.49 10.64 -1.18
CA ASP A 179 -3.23 11.54 -0.28
C ASP A 179 -3.16 12.97 -0.77
N GLN A 180 -1.97 13.41 -1.18
CA GLN A 180 -1.75 14.78 -1.63
C GLN A 180 -2.63 15.10 -2.83
N PHE A 181 -2.87 14.14 -3.73
CA PHE A 181 -3.84 14.32 -4.82
C PHE A 181 -5.26 14.55 -4.30
N ALA A 182 -5.69 13.83 -3.28
CA ALA A 182 -7.04 13.92 -2.73
C ALA A 182 -7.29 15.22 -1.94
N MET A 183 -6.25 15.78 -1.31
CA MET A 183 -6.33 16.93 -0.39
C MET A 183 -6.32 18.27 -1.12
N THR A 184 -7.34 19.11 -0.94
CA THR A 184 -7.45 20.42 -1.59
C THR A 184 -6.34 21.40 -1.22
N PHE A 185 -5.80 21.30 -0.01
CA PHE A 185 -4.72 22.19 0.45
C PHE A 185 -3.32 21.76 -0.03
N MET A 186 -3.21 20.61 -0.70
CA MET A 186 -1.97 20.13 -1.33
C MET A 186 -2.08 20.02 -2.84
N ASN A 187 -3.29 19.93 -3.37
CA ASN A 187 -3.56 19.80 -4.80
C ASN A 187 -4.27 21.03 -5.33
N HIS A 188 -3.51 21.91 -5.92
CA HIS A 188 -3.96 23.17 -6.55
C HIS A 188 -4.05 23.07 -8.09
N ARG A 189 -4.04 21.84 -8.64
CA ARG A 189 -4.12 21.61 -10.08
C ARG A 189 -5.45 22.07 -10.65
N THR A 190 -5.38 22.55 -11.89
CA THR A 190 -6.54 22.99 -12.67
C THR A 190 -6.86 22.06 -13.83
N ASP A 191 -6.08 20.97 -13.97
CA ASP A 191 -6.30 19.94 -14.98
C ASP A 191 -7.20 18.79 -14.43
N GLU A 192 -7.28 17.70 -15.18
CA GLU A 192 -8.10 16.52 -14.85
C GLU A 192 -7.72 15.78 -13.56
N TYR A 193 -6.60 16.13 -12.92
CA TYR A 193 -6.15 15.58 -11.63
C TYR A 193 -6.37 16.54 -10.47
N GLY A 194 -7.07 17.66 -10.66
CA GLY A 194 -7.32 18.68 -9.63
C GLY A 194 -8.73 19.23 -9.63
N GLY A 195 -9.04 20.16 -8.71
CA GLY A 195 -10.35 20.80 -8.59
C GLY A 195 -11.40 19.89 -7.92
N ALA A 196 -12.39 19.41 -8.66
CA ALA A 196 -13.47 18.56 -8.14
C ALA A 196 -12.95 17.25 -7.52
N LEU A 197 -13.68 16.68 -6.58
CA LEU A 197 -13.28 15.45 -5.86
C LEU A 197 -12.99 14.31 -6.83
N GLU A 198 -13.82 14.12 -7.84
CA GLU A 198 -13.67 13.07 -8.85
C GLU A 198 -12.34 13.18 -9.59
N ASN A 199 -11.89 14.39 -9.87
CA ASN A 199 -10.61 14.66 -10.50
C ASN A 199 -9.45 14.40 -9.54
N ARG A 200 -9.57 14.83 -8.28
CA ARG A 200 -8.53 14.59 -7.25
C ARG A 200 -8.35 13.11 -6.96
N LEU A 201 -9.41 12.29 -7.07
CA LEU A 201 -9.36 10.84 -6.92
C LEU A 201 -9.01 10.09 -8.20
N ARG A 202 -8.89 10.77 -9.34
CA ARG A 202 -8.64 10.17 -10.66
C ARG A 202 -7.38 9.31 -10.66
N CYS A 203 -6.28 9.82 -10.11
CA CYS A 203 -5.01 9.08 -10.05
C CYS A 203 -5.16 7.73 -9.34
N ALA A 204 -5.79 7.71 -8.17
CA ALA A 204 -6.05 6.47 -7.43
C ALA A 204 -6.97 5.52 -8.22
N ARG A 205 -8.01 6.05 -8.87
CA ARG A 205 -8.93 5.26 -9.69
C ARG A 205 -8.21 4.64 -10.90
N GLU A 206 -7.39 5.40 -11.62
CA GLU A 206 -6.62 4.88 -12.77
C GLU A 206 -5.65 3.77 -12.37
N ILE A 207 -5.02 3.87 -11.18
CA ILE A 207 -4.21 2.78 -10.63
C ILE A 207 -5.07 1.54 -10.38
N LEU A 208 -6.20 1.67 -9.68
CA LEU A 208 -7.07 0.54 -9.35
C LEU A 208 -7.66 -0.13 -10.59
N ASP A 209 -8.14 0.65 -11.55
CA ASP A 209 -8.66 0.15 -12.82
C ASP A 209 -7.58 -0.56 -13.63
N GLY A 210 -6.38 0.02 -13.71
CA GLY A 210 -5.24 -0.56 -14.39
C GLY A 210 -4.73 -1.85 -13.74
N VAL A 211 -4.64 -1.88 -12.41
CA VAL A 211 -4.27 -3.09 -11.65
C VAL A 211 -5.29 -4.20 -11.89
N LYS A 212 -6.59 -3.90 -11.81
CA LYS A 212 -7.66 -4.85 -12.09
C LYS A 212 -7.58 -5.41 -13.51
N ALA A 213 -7.41 -4.53 -14.51
CA ALA A 213 -7.35 -4.92 -15.91
C ALA A 213 -6.12 -5.79 -16.24
N ALA A 214 -4.94 -5.46 -15.65
CA ALA A 214 -3.68 -6.10 -15.99
C ALA A 214 -3.38 -7.37 -15.17
N SER A 215 -3.96 -7.50 -13.98
CA SER A 215 -3.62 -8.58 -13.03
C SER A 215 -4.80 -9.42 -12.55
N ASP A 216 -6.03 -9.08 -12.94
CA ASP A 216 -7.28 -9.67 -12.39
C ASP A 216 -7.38 -9.55 -10.84
N LEU A 217 -6.66 -8.60 -10.26
CA LEU A 217 -6.78 -8.24 -8.85
C LEU A 217 -7.86 -7.18 -8.71
N GLY A 218 -9.00 -7.53 -8.10
CA GLY A 218 -10.11 -6.60 -7.89
C GLY A 218 -10.03 -5.87 -6.55
N LEU A 219 -10.64 -4.68 -6.47
CA LEU A 219 -10.87 -4.01 -5.20
C LEU A 219 -11.99 -4.73 -4.44
N THR A 220 -11.68 -5.28 -3.27
CA THR A 220 -12.65 -6.00 -2.42
C THR A 220 -12.82 -5.36 -1.05
N ARG A 221 -11.83 -4.57 -0.61
CA ARG A 221 -11.81 -3.97 0.71
C ARG A 221 -11.12 -2.62 0.70
N VAL A 222 -11.61 -1.70 1.52
CA VAL A 222 -11.01 -0.38 1.79
C VAL A 222 -10.70 -0.27 3.27
N VAL A 223 -9.46 0.10 3.61
CA VAL A 223 -9.06 0.44 4.97
C VAL A 223 -9.29 1.93 5.17
N LEU A 224 -10.11 2.29 6.16
CA LEU A 224 -10.44 3.69 6.43
C LEU A 224 -9.35 4.38 7.24
N ALA A 225 -9.26 5.70 7.07
CA ALA A 225 -8.42 6.56 7.88
C ALA A 225 -8.84 6.49 9.36
N ARG A 226 -7.87 6.56 10.26
CA ARG A 226 -8.10 6.43 11.72
C ARG A 226 -8.79 7.63 12.34
N GLU A 227 -8.76 8.76 11.66
CA GLU A 227 -9.30 10.05 12.08
C GLU A 227 -10.81 10.15 11.90
N LEU A 228 -11.45 9.16 11.27
CA LEU A 228 -12.89 9.14 11.06
C LEU A 228 -13.64 8.84 12.37
N SER A 229 -14.73 9.56 12.58
CA SER A 229 -15.64 9.27 13.69
C SER A 229 -16.42 7.97 13.48
N GLY A 230 -16.96 7.39 14.56
CA GLY A 230 -17.84 6.22 14.43
C GLY A 230 -19.07 6.45 13.55
N SER A 231 -19.59 7.68 13.51
CA SER A 231 -20.69 8.08 12.62
C SER A 231 -20.26 8.13 11.16
N ASP A 232 -19.05 8.61 10.85
CA ASP A 232 -18.53 8.62 9.49
C ASP A 232 -18.27 7.19 8.99
N ILE A 233 -17.72 6.34 9.84
CA ILE A 233 -17.50 4.91 9.53
C ILE A 233 -18.83 4.23 9.23
N ALA A 234 -19.86 4.42 10.08
CA ALA A 234 -21.19 3.85 9.86
C ALA A 234 -21.79 4.35 8.54
N TYR A 235 -21.70 5.65 8.27
CA TYR A 235 -22.18 6.27 7.02
C TYR A 235 -21.50 5.65 5.77
N ILE A 236 -20.18 5.43 5.85
CA ILE A 236 -19.41 4.82 4.76
C ILE A 236 -19.78 3.34 4.59
N CYS A 237 -19.86 2.57 5.69
CA CYS A 237 -20.23 1.15 5.65
C CYS A 237 -21.60 0.91 5.00
N GLU A 238 -22.59 1.77 5.29
CA GLU A 238 -23.93 1.66 4.73
C GLU A 238 -24.00 1.88 3.20
N ARG A 239 -23.01 2.58 2.64
CA ARG A 239 -23.01 3.03 1.22
C ARG A 239 -21.92 2.41 0.39
N SER A 240 -20.95 1.75 1.01
CA SER A 240 -19.83 1.15 0.31
C SER A 240 -20.24 -0.16 -0.38
N PRO A 241 -19.92 -0.33 -1.67
CA PRO A 241 -20.11 -1.60 -2.37
C PRO A 241 -19.00 -2.63 -2.06
N VAL A 242 -17.99 -2.25 -1.26
CA VAL A 242 -16.86 -3.07 -0.88
C VAL A 242 -16.76 -3.16 0.64
N GLU A 243 -16.03 -4.16 1.13
CA GLU A 243 -15.79 -4.33 2.56
C GLU A 243 -15.00 -3.15 3.15
N ILE A 244 -15.35 -2.78 4.37
CA ILE A 244 -14.68 -1.71 5.11
C ILE A 244 -13.88 -2.31 6.27
N GLU A 245 -12.62 -1.93 6.35
CA GLU A 245 -11.71 -2.29 7.45
C GLU A 245 -11.35 -1.04 8.25
N VAL A 246 -11.29 -1.17 9.58
CA VAL A 246 -10.90 -0.07 10.46
C VAL A 246 -9.85 -0.53 11.48
N PHE A 247 -8.95 0.37 11.87
CA PHE A 247 -8.01 0.13 12.95
C PHE A 247 -8.74 0.24 14.30
N VAL A 248 -8.68 -0.81 15.11
CA VAL A 248 -9.26 -0.84 16.45
C VAL A 248 -8.22 -0.82 17.57
N HIS A 249 -6.98 -1.15 17.25
CA HIS A 249 -5.85 -1.17 18.19
C HIS A 249 -4.52 -1.07 17.45
N GLY A 250 -3.54 -0.41 18.06
CA GLY A 250 -2.17 -0.30 17.56
C GLY A 250 -1.53 1.04 17.90
N ALA A 251 -0.24 1.18 17.58
CA ALA A 251 0.44 2.46 17.68
C ALA A 251 -0.18 3.45 16.70
N LEU A 252 -0.59 4.60 17.18
CA LEU A 252 -0.99 5.70 16.33
C LEU A 252 0.26 6.28 15.69
N CYS A 253 0.36 6.20 14.36
CA CYS A 253 1.34 6.96 13.63
C CYS A 253 0.88 8.42 13.65
N MET A 254 1.40 9.17 14.60
CA MET A 254 1.15 10.61 14.69
C MET A 254 2.14 11.29 13.77
N CYS A 255 1.71 11.58 12.55
CA CYS A 255 2.43 12.51 11.69
C CYS A 255 2.16 13.93 12.23
N HIS A 256 3.11 14.48 12.96
CA HIS A 256 3.10 15.86 13.37
C HIS A 256 3.84 16.72 12.37
#